data_866f04685c4acc5f909eaaba591f8d50
#
_entry.id   866f04685c4acc5f909eaaba591f8d50
#
_cell.length_a   1.000
_cell.length_b   1.000
_cell.length_c   1.000
_cell.angle_alpha   90.00
_cell.angle_beta   90.00
_cell.angle_gamma   90.00
#
_symmetry.space_group_name_H-M   'P 1'
#
loop_
_entity.id
_entity.type
_entity.pdbx_description
1 polymer ?
#
loop_
_entity_poly.entity_id
_entity_poly.type
_entity_poly.pdbx_seq_one_letter_code
_entity_poly.pdbx_strand_id
1 'polypeptide(L)'
;MSDRGGNDMQNGRETSGEAGGVRRSRLLDYAEMGEAGPSPAPAGPPRVSAGDSEPLISDDVAARGRHEFAVLLGEFRRTAVLVPTDEDEAPLVGDFGGIRWIYAFSNESALARFAIARGEGERQWPYQRLLGARLLDATVPAVSAVGVPCGVALDVGTEGEGALFPPVLGIVPEAAAVDAEGIRG
;
A
#
# COMPACT_ATOMS: atom_id res chain seq x y z
N MET A 1 -26.05 58.54 -31.16
CA MET A 1 -27.10 57.80 -31.83
C MET A 1 -27.01 56.41 -31.20
N SER A 2 -27.75 56.21 -30.13
CA SER A 2 -29.08 55.58 -30.05
C SER A 2 -28.96 54.09 -30.27
N ASP A 3 -29.39 53.17 -29.46
CA ASP A 3 -30.45 53.07 -28.44
C ASP A 3 -30.36 51.65 -27.86
N ARG A 4 -30.40 51.47 -26.57
CA ARG A 4 -31.53 50.90 -25.80
C ARG A 4 -32.00 49.49 -26.14
N GLY A 5 -32.06 48.70 -25.06
CA GLY A 5 -32.93 47.55 -24.85
C GLY A 5 -32.22 46.54 -23.98
N GLY A 6 -32.32 46.36 -22.71
CA GLY A 6 -33.42 46.48 -21.74
C GLY A 6 -34.35 45.28 -21.85
N ASN A 7 -34.08 44.19 -21.15
CA ASN A 7 -35.16 43.39 -20.59
C ASN A 7 -34.75 42.60 -19.36
N ASP A 8 -35.22 43.08 -18.24
CA ASP A 8 -35.48 42.36 -17.03
C ASP A 8 -36.49 41.22 -17.31
N MET A 9 -36.27 40.07 -16.77
CA MET A 9 -37.35 39.27 -16.14
C MET A 9 -36.78 38.29 -15.15
N GLN A 10 -37.04 38.64 -13.91
CA GLN A 10 -37.13 37.75 -12.76
C GLN A 10 -38.00 36.53 -13.11
N ASN A 11 -37.58 35.38 -12.74
CA ASN A 11 -38.44 34.46 -11.98
C ASN A 11 -37.62 33.45 -11.23
N GLY A 12 -37.71 33.54 -9.97
CA GLY A 12 -37.42 32.68 -8.92
C GLY A 12 -38.18 31.36 -9.00
N ARG A 13 -37.52 30.35 -8.51
CA ARG A 13 -38.13 29.32 -7.66
C ARG A 13 -37.05 28.54 -6.96
N GLU A 14 -37.14 28.64 -5.66
CA GLU A 14 -36.61 27.73 -4.67
C GLU A 14 -37.11 26.32 -4.96
N THR A 15 -36.24 25.36 -4.83
CA THR A 15 -36.52 24.04 -4.22
C THR A 15 -35.22 23.49 -3.69
N SER A 16 -35.12 23.51 -2.37
CA SER A 16 -35.06 22.34 -1.50
C SER A 16 -33.90 21.40 -1.77
N GLY A 17 -32.86 21.48 -0.96
CA GLY A 17 -32.48 20.53 0.06
C GLY A 17 -32.42 19.08 -0.38
N GLU A 18 -31.21 18.60 -0.70
CA GLU A 18 -30.93 17.18 -0.58
C GLU A 18 -29.65 17.02 0.21
N ALA A 19 -29.88 16.66 1.45
CA ALA A 19 -28.88 16.28 2.43
C ALA A 19 -28.07 15.13 1.88
N GLY A 20 -26.78 15.38 1.62
CA GLY A 20 -25.79 14.36 1.39
C GLY A 20 -25.74 13.43 2.61
N GLY A 21 -26.37 12.28 2.51
CA GLY A 21 -26.32 11.24 3.51
C GLY A 21 -24.88 10.76 3.66
N VAL A 22 -24.29 11.08 4.79
CA VAL A 22 -23.03 10.50 5.25
C VAL A 22 -23.27 8.99 5.37
N ARG A 23 -22.62 8.22 4.49
CA ARG A 23 -22.61 6.76 4.57
C ARG A 23 -21.91 6.38 5.87
N ARG A 24 -22.70 6.00 6.87
CA ARG A 24 -22.19 5.45 8.13
C ARG A 24 -21.39 4.20 7.83
N SER A 25 -20.15 4.18 8.31
CA SER A 25 -19.28 3.04 8.25
C SER A 25 -19.88 1.87 9.01
N ARG A 26 -19.87 0.66 8.42
CA ARG A 26 -20.32 -0.59 9.04
C ARG A 26 -19.65 -0.94 10.37
N LEU A 27 -18.60 -0.23 10.75
CA LEU A 27 -17.92 -0.37 12.03
C LEU A 27 -18.70 0.24 13.21
N LEU A 28 -19.61 1.16 12.96
CA LEU A 28 -20.46 1.75 14.01
C LEU A 28 -21.67 0.87 14.36
N ASP A 29 -22.14 0.03 13.44
CA ASP A 29 -23.24 -0.89 13.70
C ASP A 29 -22.84 -2.06 14.62
N TYR A 30 -21.54 -2.36 14.74
CA TYR A 30 -21.04 -3.39 15.67
C TYR A 30 -20.93 -2.92 17.12
N ALA A 31 -20.87 -1.62 17.35
CA ALA A 31 -20.73 -1.06 18.70
C ALA A 31 -22.05 -0.93 19.47
N GLU A 32 -23.19 -0.93 18.77
CA GLU A 32 -24.52 -0.76 19.40
C GLU A 32 -25.23 -2.07 19.76
N MET A 33 -24.67 -3.24 19.44
CA MET A 33 -25.27 -4.54 19.79
C MET A 33 -24.79 -5.15 21.11
N GLY A 34 -24.11 -4.39 21.95
CA GLY A 34 -23.45 -4.84 23.17
C GLY A 34 -24.01 -4.30 24.48
N GLU A 35 -25.33 -4.04 24.63
CA GLU A 35 -25.89 -3.77 25.93
C GLU A 35 -27.36 -4.23 26.01
N ALA A 36 -27.60 -5.32 26.70
CA ALA A 36 -28.65 -5.44 27.73
C ALA A 36 -28.93 -6.89 28.13
N GLY A 37 -28.69 -7.19 29.38
CA GLY A 37 -29.61 -7.81 30.25
C GLY A 37 -29.34 -9.25 30.71
N PRO A 38 -29.79 -9.59 31.92
CA PRO A 38 -29.08 -10.47 32.83
C PRO A 38 -29.44 -11.96 32.72
N SER A 39 -28.47 -12.74 33.17
CA SER A 39 -28.47 -14.16 33.45
C SER A 39 -29.73 -14.80 33.98
N PRO A 40 -29.98 -16.12 33.69
CA PRO A 40 -29.80 -17.09 34.73
C PRO A 40 -28.93 -18.32 34.30
N ALA A 41 -28.07 -18.74 35.19
CA ALA A 41 -27.36 -20.03 35.18
C ALA A 41 -28.26 -21.09 35.88
N PRO A 42 -27.91 -22.42 35.96
CA PRO A 42 -26.92 -23.19 35.19
C PRO A 42 -27.49 -24.53 34.66
N ALA A 43 -26.98 -25.03 33.58
CA ALA A 43 -27.07 -26.45 33.26
C ALA A 43 -25.73 -26.89 32.63
N GLY A 44 -25.23 -28.01 33.13
CA GLY A 44 -23.88 -28.50 32.96
C GLY A 44 -23.46 -28.75 31.51
N PRO A 45 -22.13 -28.97 31.29
CA PRO A 45 -21.56 -28.91 29.96
C PRO A 45 -21.83 -30.21 29.17
N PRO A 46 -22.31 -30.07 27.91
CA PRO A 46 -22.05 -31.12 26.96
C PRO A 46 -20.56 -31.05 26.59
N ARG A 47 -19.86 -32.13 26.82
CA ARG A 47 -18.55 -32.39 26.21
C ARG A 47 -18.75 -32.40 24.70
N VAL A 48 -18.52 -31.30 24.04
CA VAL A 48 -18.26 -31.28 22.59
C VAL A 48 -16.80 -31.67 22.43
N SER A 49 -16.62 -32.83 21.84
CA SER A 49 -15.34 -33.28 21.31
C SER A 49 -14.72 -32.14 20.51
N ALA A 50 -13.51 -31.74 20.87
CA ALA A 50 -12.65 -30.96 20.00
C ALA A 50 -12.46 -31.76 18.71
N GLY A 51 -13.27 -31.44 17.71
CA GLY A 51 -13.04 -31.84 16.35
C GLY A 51 -12.01 -30.86 15.78
N ASP A 52 -10.78 -31.31 15.68
CA ASP A 52 -9.77 -30.75 14.83
C ASP A 52 -10.29 -30.64 13.40
N SER A 53 -10.75 -29.45 13.00
CA SER A 53 -11.11 -29.20 11.61
C SER A 53 -11.13 -27.70 11.33
N GLU A 54 -9.97 -27.02 11.48
CA GLU A 54 -9.71 -25.74 10.79
C GLU A 54 -8.24 -25.31 10.82
N PRO A 55 -7.35 -26.01 10.09
CA PRO A 55 -6.17 -25.33 9.56
C PRO A 55 -5.99 -25.45 8.04
N LEU A 56 -6.64 -26.40 7.37
CA LEU A 56 -6.28 -26.77 5.99
C LEU A 56 -6.56 -25.69 4.94
N ILE A 57 -7.63 -24.90 5.11
CA ILE A 57 -7.98 -23.84 4.14
C ILE A 57 -7.06 -22.63 4.30
N SER A 58 -6.68 -22.30 5.53
CA SER A 58 -5.77 -21.19 5.82
C SER A 58 -4.34 -21.48 5.32
N ASP A 59 -3.89 -22.72 5.47
CA ASP A 59 -2.54 -23.14 5.04
C ASP A 59 -2.41 -23.15 3.52
N ASP A 60 -3.44 -23.59 2.80
CA ASP A 60 -3.46 -23.58 1.33
C ASP A 60 -3.48 -22.17 0.75
N VAL A 61 -4.24 -21.25 1.35
CA VAL A 61 -4.28 -19.85 0.95
C VAL A 61 -2.93 -19.19 1.20
N ALA A 62 -2.35 -19.42 2.37
CA ALA A 62 -1.03 -18.89 2.70
C ALA A 62 0.08 -19.47 1.81
N ALA A 63 0.01 -20.76 1.47
CA ALA A 63 0.96 -21.42 0.57
C ALA A 63 0.87 -20.84 -0.84
N ARG A 64 -0.35 -20.59 -1.34
CA ARG A 64 -0.57 -19.99 -2.64
C ARG A 64 -0.04 -18.55 -2.68
N GLY A 65 -0.35 -17.73 -1.67
CA GLY A 65 0.16 -16.36 -1.57
C GLY A 65 1.70 -16.30 -1.54
N ARG A 66 2.34 -17.22 -0.80
CA ARG A 66 3.81 -17.32 -0.81
C ARG A 66 4.36 -17.69 -2.19
N HIS A 67 3.70 -18.60 -2.90
CA HIS A 67 4.11 -19.01 -4.24
C HIS A 67 3.97 -17.84 -5.24
N GLU A 68 2.82 -17.16 -5.23
CA GLU A 68 2.56 -16.01 -6.10
C GLU A 68 3.58 -14.89 -5.84
N PHE A 69 3.87 -14.62 -4.56
CA PHE A 69 4.90 -13.64 -4.20
C PHE A 69 6.31 -14.07 -4.66
N ALA A 70 6.65 -15.34 -4.54
CA ALA A 70 7.95 -15.86 -5.00
C ALA A 70 8.11 -15.72 -6.52
N VAL A 71 7.03 -15.93 -7.29
CA VAL A 71 7.03 -15.71 -8.75
C VAL A 71 7.23 -14.23 -9.04
N LEU A 72 6.46 -13.35 -8.40
CA LEU A 72 6.58 -11.90 -8.56
C LEU A 72 7.98 -11.38 -8.22
N LEU A 73 8.55 -11.82 -7.10
CA LEU A 73 9.92 -11.48 -6.71
C LEU A 73 10.94 -11.95 -7.75
N GLY A 74 10.77 -13.17 -8.26
CA GLY A 74 11.62 -13.72 -9.32
C GLY A 74 11.55 -12.92 -10.61
N GLU A 75 10.39 -12.44 -11.01
CA GLU A 75 10.18 -11.58 -12.17
C GLU A 75 10.79 -10.20 -11.92
N PHE A 76 10.50 -9.58 -10.77
CA PHE A 76 11.07 -8.30 -10.40
C PHE A 76 12.60 -8.31 -10.46
N ARG A 77 13.25 -9.33 -9.89
CA ARG A 77 14.73 -9.43 -9.88
C ARG A 77 15.34 -9.44 -11.27
N ARG A 78 14.63 -9.97 -12.27
CA ARG A 78 15.08 -10.06 -13.68
C ARG A 78 14.67 -8.87 -14.54
N THR A 79 13.79 -8.02 -14.05
CA THR A 79 13.26 -6.88 -14.80
C THR A 79 14.04 -5.61 -14.49
N ALA A 80 14.28 -4.78 -15.50
CA ALA A 80 14.82 -3.46 -15.31
C ALA A 80 13.71 -2.49 -14.90
N VAL A 81 13.94 -1.77 -13.81
CA VAL A 81 13.00 -0.77 -13.25
C VAL A 81 13.64 0.62 -13.26
N LEU A 82 12.79 1.64 -13.22
CA LEU A 82 13.20 3.04 -13.13
C LEU A 82 13.18 3.45 -11.66
N VAL A 83 14.29 3.94 -11.17
CA VAL A 83 14.45 4.45 -9.80
C VAL A 83 14.68 5.94 -9.89
N PRO A 84 13.70 6.79 -9.53
CA PRO A 84 13.88 8.23 -9.48
C PRO A 84 15.02 8.60 -8.55
N THR A 85 15.76 9.64 -8.91
CA THR A 85 16.88 10.15 -8.10
C THR A 85 16.72 11.64 -7.83
N ASP A 86 17.35 12.10 -6.78
CA ASP A 86 17.53 13.52 -6.52
C ASP A 86 18.76 14.11 -7.25
N GLU A 87 19.12 15.33 -6.91
CA GLU A 87 20.27 16.05 -7.50
C GLU A 87 21.62 15.43 -7.16
N ASP A 88 21.70 14.69 -6.05
CA ASP A 88 22.90 13.97 -5.60
C ASP A 88 22.94 12.52 -6.09
N GLU A 89 22.07 12.16 -7.05
CA GLU A 89 21.89 10.80 -7.58
C GLU A 89 21.43 9.77 -6.53
N ALA A 90 20.99 10.23 -5.35
CA ALA A 90 20.43 9.35 -4.33
C ALA A 90 19.01 8.91 -4.74
N PRO A 91 18.63 7.64 -4.47
CA PRO A 91 17.31 7.16 -4.82
C PRO A 91 16.23 7.90 -4.04
N LEU A 92 15.12 8.23 -4.71
CA LEU A 92 13.96 8.80 -4.04
C LEU A 92 13.36 7.79 -3.07
N VAL A 93 13.17 8.23 -1.84
CA VAL A 93 12.64 7.39 -0.77
C VAL A 93 11.43 8.04 -0.08
N GLY A 94 10.63 7.21 0.58
CA GLY A 94 9.58 7.65 1.50
C GLY A 94 9.58 6.77 2.75
N ASP A 95 9.28 7.37 3.90
CA ASP A 95 9.25 6.64 5.17
C ASP A 95 7.79 6.31 5.54
N PHE A 96 7.51 5.03 5.76
CA PHE A 96 6.20 4.56 6.19
C PHE A 96 6.33 3.32 7.08
N GLY A 97 5.63 3.34 8.23
CA GLY A 97 5.62 2.20 9.15
C GLY A 97 6.98 1.87 9.78
N GLY A 98 7.88 2.85 9.92
CA GLY A 98 9.23 2.63 10.43
C GLY A 98 10.20 2.01 9.43
N ILE A 99 9.77 1.83 8.19
CA ILE A 99 10.57 1.32 7.07
C ILE A 99 10.72 2.44 6.05
N ARG A 100 11.92 2.59 5.52
CA ARG A 100 12.21 3.41 4.37
C ARG A 100 11.93 2.65 3.09
N TRP A 101 11.28 3.27 2.12
CA TRP A 101 10.88 2.65 0.88
C TRP A 101 11.53 3.37 -0.29
N ILE A 102 12.37 2.68 -1.06
CA ILE A 102 12.87 3.17 -2.33
C ILE A 102 11.75 3.04 -3.35
N TYR A 103 11.38 4.13 -4.00
CA TYR A 103 10.39 4.08 -5.08
C TYR A 103 11.02 3.55 -6.37
N ALA A 104 10.34 2.60 -6.99
CA ALA A 104 10.71 2.03 -8.28
C ALA A 104 9.49 1.95 -9.19
N PHE A 105 9.70 2.08 -10.49
CA PHE A 105 8.62 2.05 -11.47
C PHE A 105 8.96 1.10 -12.61
N SER A 106 7.97 0.33 -13.06
CA SER A 106 8.14 -0.62 -14.16
C SER A 106 8.39 0.07 -15.50
N ASN A 107 7.85 1.28 -15.66
CA ASN A 107 7.95 2.07 -16.88
C ASN A 107 7.74 3.57 -16.63
N GLU A 108 8.01 4.38 -17.65
CA GLU A 108 7.88 5.84 -17.58
C GLU A 108 6.45 6.32 -17.35
N SER A 109 5.46 5.57 -17.82
CA SER A 109 4.05 5.91 -17.60
C SER A 109 3.65 5.75 -16.13
N ALA A 110 4.16 4.74 -15.44
CA ALA A 110 3.95 4.55 -14.01
C ALA A 110 4.63 5.68 -13.21
N LEU A 111 5.87 6.03 -13.56
CA LEU A 111 6.58 7.16 -12.96
C LEU A 111 5.84 8.49 -13.20
N ALA A 112 5.36 8.73 -14.42
CA ALA A 112 4.62 9.95 -14.74
C ALA A 112 3.31 10.05 -13.93
N ARG A 113 2.55 8.96 -13.78
CA ARG A 113 1.34 8.95 -12.94
C ARG A 113 1.66 9.31 -11.48
N PHE A 114 2.74 8.77 -10.95
CA PHE A 114 3.19 9.10 -9.60
C PHE A 114 3.58 10.58 -9.46
N ALA A 115 4.33 11.12 -10.41
CA ALA A 115 4.71 12.54 -10.44
C ALA A 115 3.47 13.46 -10.50
N ILE A 116 2.49 13.12 -11.34
CA ILE A 116 1.20 13.85 -11.44
C ILE A 116 0.44 13.79 -10.11
N ALA A 117 0.35 12.62 -9.49
CA ALA A 117 -0.34 12.45 -8.20
C ALA A 117 0.30 13.28 -7.07
N ARG A 118 1.60 13.58 -7.17
CA ARG A 118 2.32 14.48 -6.25
C ARG A 118 2.20 15.97 -6.62
N GLY A 119 1.54 16.30 -7.71
CA GLY A 119 1.48 17.66 -8.23
C GLY A 119 2.76 18.14 -8.91
N GLU A 120 3.64 17.23 -9.28
CA GLU A 120 4.97 17.50 -9.87
C GLU A 120 5.07 16.99 -11.33
N GLY A 121 3.93 16.85 -12.02
CA GLY A 121 3.88 16.27 -13.37
C GLY A 121 4.59 17.11 -14.46
N GLU A 122 4.82 18.40 -14.22
CA GLU A 122 5.55 19.26 -15.16
C GLU A 122 7.07 19.28 -14.92
N ARG A 123 7.52 18.71 -13.78
CA ARG A 123 8.94 18.61 -13.45
C ARG A 123 9.56 17.42 -14.15
N GLN A 124 10.77 17.59 -14.70
CA GLN A 124 11.58 16.45 -15.11
C GLN A 124 12.07 15.68 -13.89
N TRP A 125 11.84 14.37 -13.91
CA TRP A 125 12.28 13.46 -12.87
C TRP A 125 13.47 12.66 -13.40
N PRO A 126 14.71 12.95 -12.95
CA PRO A 126 15.84 12.10 -13.27
C PRO A 126 15.63 10.71 -12.67
N TYR A 127 16.05 9.69 -13.38
CA TYR A 127 15.98 8.32 -12.90
C TYR A 127 17.15 7.47 -13.40
N GLN A 128 17.49 6.46 -12.63
CA GLN A 128 18.41 5.41 -13.04
C GLN A 128 17.61 4.15 -13.43
N ARG A 129 18.08 3.45 -14.46
CA ARG A 129 17.52 2.15 -14.85
C ARG A 129 18.36 1.05 -14.23
N LEU A 130 17.78 0.29 -13.32
CA LEU A 130 18.46 -0.78 -12.59
C LEU A 130 17.70 -2.10 -12.73
N LEU A 131 18.41 -3.23 -12.71
CA LEU A 131 17.75 -4.52 -12.50
C LEU A 131 17.21 -4.59 -11.07
N GLY A 132 16.01 -5.17 -10.89
CA GLY A 132 15.43 -5.36 -9.55
C GLY A 132 16.35 -6.13 -8.61
N ALA A 133 17.12 -7.12 -9.12
CA ALA A 133 18.14 -7.80 -8.33
C ALA A 133 19.18 -6.82 -7.79
N ARG A 134 19.72 -5.92 -8.63
CA ARG A 134 20.70 -4.93 -8.19
C ARG A 134 20.12 -3.94 -7.18
N LEU A 135 18.85 -3.57 -7.36
CA LEU A 135 18.16 -2.69 -6.43
C LEU A 135 18.05 -3.35 -5.05
N LEU A 136 17.63 -4.62 -4.98
CA LEU A 136 17.48 -5.35 -3.72
C LEU A 136 18.83 -5.71 -3.08
N ASP A 137 19.83 -6.13 -3.89
CA ASP A 137 21.06 -6.73 -3.37
C ASP A 137 22.16 -5.70 -3.09
N ALA A 138 22.09 -4.49 -3.70
CA ALA A 138 23.10 -3.45 -3.56
C ALA A 138 22.55 -2.12 -3.05
N THR A 139 21.46 -1.60 -3.67
CA THR A 139 20.95 -0.26 -3.34
C THR A 139 20.25 -0.27 -1.99
N VAL A 140 19.40 -1.28 -1.71
CA VAL A 140 18.72 -1.41 -0.42
C VAL A 140 19.72 -1.49 0.73
N PRO A 141 20.76 -2.36 0.72
CA PRO A 141 21.78 -2.38 1.79
C PRO A 141 22.50 -1.05 1.97
N ALA A 142 22.82 -0.36 0.86
CA ALA A 142 23.49 0.95 0.94
C ALA A 142 22.64 2.01 1.62
N VAL A 143 21.33 2.03 1.35
CA VAL A 143 20.37 2.94 2.00
C VAL A 143 20.11 2.54 3.46
N SER A 144 20.03 1.23 3.77
CA SER A 144 19.84 0.72 5.14
C SER A 144 21.04 0.95 6.05
N ALA A 145 22.23 1.14 5.51
CA ALA A 145 23.46 1.37 6.29
C ALA A 145 23.37 2.58 7.24
N VAL A 146 22.38 3.45 7.05
CA VAL A 146 22.06 4.59 7.95
C VAL A 146 21.27 4.16 9.19
N GLY A 147 21.00 2.87 9.38
CA GLY A 147 20.31 2.33 10.57
C GLY A 147 18.77 2.34 10.50
N VAL A 148 18.18 2.63 9.34
CA VAL A 148 16.74 2.53 9.09
C VAL A 148 16.49 1.36 8.13
N PRO A 149 15.60 0.40 8.47
CA PRO A 149 15.24 -0.67 7.54
C PRO A 149 14.75 -0.12 6.21
N CYS A 150 15.19 -0.71 5.10
CA CYS A 150 14.86 -0.22 3.78
C CYS A 150 14.32 -1.33 2.89
N GLY A 151 13.16 -1.10 2.26
CA GLY A 151 12.53 -1.95 1.26
C GLY A 151 12.34 -1.24 -0.06
N VAL A 152 11.65 -1.89 -1.00
CA VAL A 152 11.32 -1.33 -2.31
C VAL A 152 9.80 -1.29 -2.50
N ALA A 153 9.29 -0.17 -2.97
CA ALA A 153 7.90 0.05 -3.33
C ALA A 153 7.82 0.24 -4.86
N LEU A 154 7.30 -0.78 -5.55
CA LEU A 154 7.14 -0.81 -7.00
C LEU A 154 5.76 -0.24 -7.38
N ASP A 155 5.73 0.62 -8.40
CA ASP A 155 4.52 1.19 -9.04
C ASP A 155 3.49 1.77 -8.06
N VAL A 156 3.96 2.41 -6.98
CA VAL A 156 3.08 3.09 -6.02
C VAL A 156 2.29 4.22 -6.68
N GLY A 157 1.02 4.36 -6.28
CA GLY A 157 0.11 5.35 -6.87
C GLY A 157 -0.63 4.85 -8.12
N THR A 158 -0.43 3.59 -8.51
CA THR A 158 -1.22 2.90 -9.54
C THR A 158 -2.14 1.90 -8.87
N GLU A 159 -3.46 2.07 -9.01
CA GLU A 159 -4.42 1.15 -8.41
C GLU A 159 -4.25 -0.27 -8.97
N GLY A 160 -4.03 -1.24 -8.08
CA GLY A 160 -4.00 -2.66 -8.39
C GLY A 160 -2.70 -3.20 -9.00
N GLU A 161 -1.70 -2.37 -9.28
CA GLU A 161 -0.45 -2.80 -9.92
C GLU A 161 0.78 -2.69 -9.02
N GLY A 162 0.67 -2.05 -7.86
CA GLY A 162 1.79 -1.83 -6.95
C GLY A 162 2.20 -3.08 -6.17
N ALA A 163 3.50 -3.22 -5.89
CA ALA A 163 4.05 -4.27 -5.05
C ALA A 163 5.04 -3.72 -4.03
N LEU A 164 5.08 -4.35 -2.84
CA LEU A 164 6.04 -4.02 -1.79
C LEU A 164 7.00 -5.20 -1.60
N PHE A 165 8.29 -4.90 -1.58
CA PHE A 165 9.37 -5.84 -1.25
C PHE A 165 9.99 -5.40 0.08
N PRO A 166 9.50 -5.94 1.21
CA PRO A 166 9.98 -5.56 2.54
C PRO A 166 11.41 -6.05 2.79
N PRO A 167 12.12 -5.42 3.75
CA PRO A 167 13.48 -5.78 4.10
C PRO A 167 13.52 -7.03 4.99
N VAL A 168 13.18 -8.19 4.44
CA VAL A 168 13.18 -9.49 5.14
C VAL A 168 14.06 -10.49 4.43
N LEU A 169 14.45 -11.55 5.15
CA LEU A 169 15.24 -12.66 4.59
C LEU A 169 14.55 -13.25 3.35
N GLY A 170 15.36 -13.58 2.35
CA GLY A 170 14.88 -14.08 1.05
C GLY A 170 14.48 -13.01 0.05
N ILE A 171 14.26 -11.76 0.48
CA ILE A 171 13.99 -10.61 -0.40
C ILE A 171 15.25 -9.76 -0.54
N VAL A 172 15.86 -9.39 0.59
CA VAL A 172 17.08 -8.59 0.66
C VAL A 172 18.22 -9.43 1.28
N PRO A 173 19.48 -9.01 1.14
CA PRO A 173 20.61 -9.65 1.84
C PRO A 173 20.41 -9.64 3.36
N GLU A 174 20.97 -10.66 4.04
CA GLU A 174 20.86 -10.82 5.49
C GLU A 174 21.26 -9.55 6.27
N ALA A 175 22.28 -8.85 5.83
CA ALA A 175 22.75 -7.61 6.47
C ALA A 175 21.74 -6.46 6.43
N ALA A 176 20.73 -6.51 5.55
CA ALA A 176 19.68 -5.51 5.43
C ALA A 176 18.29 -6.02 5.89
N ALA A 177 18.18 -7.32 6.26
CA ALA A 177 16.95 -7.94 6.68
C ALA A 177 16.67 -7.69 8.17
N VAL A 178 15.44 -7.26 8.48
CA VAL A 178 15.02 -6.96 9.87
C VAL A 178 14.77 -8.23 10.71
N ASP A 179 14.54 -9.34 10.06
CA ASP A 179 14.27 -10.64 10.69
C ASP A 179 15.52 -11.53 10.82
N ALA A 180 16.69 -11.05 10.37
CA ALA A 180 17.94 -11.78 10.47
C ALA A 180 18.39 -12.03 11.92
N GLU A 181 18.06 -11.15 12.85
CA GLU A 181 18.44 -11.28 14.26
C GLU A 181 17.60 -12.31 15.02
N GLY A 182 16.37 -12.63 14.56
CA GLY A 182 15.49 -13.61 15.19
C GLY A 182 15.92 -15.06 15.00
N ILE A 183 16.87 -15.37 14.13
CA ILE A 183 17.32 -16.75 13.81
C ILE A 183 18.56 -17.14 14.63
N ARG A 184 19.19 -16.20 15.34
CA ARG A 184 20.41 -16.45 16.14
C ARG A 184 20.14 -16.78 17.60
N GLY A 185 18.88 -17.13 17.97
CA GLY A 185 18.47 -17.54 19.31
C GLY A 185 18.38 -19.05 19.47
#